data_3d86abbf5bed19cee0932135c5a6a93b
#
_entry.id   3d86abbf5bed19cee0932135c5a6a93b
#
_cell.length_a   1.000
_cell.length_b   1.000
_cell.length_c   1.000
_cell.angle_alpha   90.00
_cell.angle_beta   90.00
_cell.angle_gamma   90.00
#
_symmetry.space_group_name_H-M   'P 1'
#
loop_
_entity.id
_entity.type
_entity.pdbx_description
1 polymer ?
#
loop_
_entity_poly.entity_id
_entity_poly.type
_entity_poly.pdbx_seq_one_letter_code
_entity_poly.pdbx_strand_id
1 'polypeptide(L)'
;MIWRKIYIGLTGCLPLLLFSSCIDDHFTDCARLSILYYIQQSDGDGAFSDTMSELDMSFYYAGNSRLAYRRFVPEEEMPADHIYRPVLPTERFDHLAIANFTPSSLAARGKDHRDYRIFHPEGADTINVIETDVYVARKQLSVTHKEELIKVCLAPCVGKVRLHLNYDNAPGVLSTECFVGGIGSGFICYDSLFVHDRKLTMRMRDAGTDEHNLVMYESTSFPSRDRVVTASRNGVRSEDLWQLDAITKLEDKWIRTTVKFQSPLRAGECLDIYGVVNPGGDITIDALSLDVSISVSLEWKKGDDIIIVI
;
A
#
# COMPACT_ATOMS: atom_id res chain seq x y z
N MET A 1 44.42 64.40 -37.43
CA MET A 1 44.31 62.94 -37.78
C MET A 1 44.77 62.14 -36.57
N ILE A 2 44.07 61.21 -36.04
CA ILE A 2 44.31 60.49 -34.78
C ILE A 2 43.59 61.12 -33.57
N TRP A 3 42.30 60.79 -33.43
CA TRP A 3 41.59 60.69 -32.13
C TRP A 3 40.32 59.89 -32.33
N ARG A 4 40.46 58.59 -32.31
CA ARG A 4 39.35 57.63 -32.15
C ARG A 4 39.99 56.37 -31.67
N LYS A 5 39.76 56.11 -30.37
CA LYS A 5 39.76 54.78 -29.70
C LYS A 5 40.12 54.98 -28.25
N ILE A 6 39.14 55.07 -27.40
CA ILE A 6 39.12 54.66 -25.98
C ILE A 6 37.70 55.02 -25.44
N TYR A 7 36.70 54.24 -25.80
CA TYR A 7 35.40 54.19 -25.08
C TYR A 7 34.71 52.86 -25.37
N ILE A 8 35.41 51.74 -25.17
CA ILE A 8 34.83 50.43 -25.15
C ILE A 8 35.58 49.68 -24.04
N GLY A 9 35.13 49.81 -22.85
CA GLY A 9 35.76 49.07 -21.75
C GLY A 9 35.11 49.23 -20.38
N LEU A 10 34.01 49.99 -20.24
CA LEU A 10 33.48 50.23 -18.90
C LEU A 10 31.97 49.92 -18.74
N THR A 11 31.31 49.38 -19.78
CA THR A 11 29.89 49.06 -19.73
C THR A 11 29.58 47.57 -19.56
N GLY A 12 30.59 46.71 -19.46
CA GLY A 12 30.43 45.25 -19.37
C GLY A 12 30.44 44.66 -17.97
N CYS A 13 30.81 45.40 -16.93
CA CYS A 13 30.93 44.84 -15.57
C CYS A 13 29.82 45.24 -14.59
N LEU A 14 28.87 46.08 -14.99
CA LEU A 14 27.84 46.55 -14.07
C LEU A 14 26.60 45.61 -13.87
N PRO A 15 26.21 44.73 -14.82
CA PRO A 15 25.10 43.84 -14.56
C PRO A 15 25.46 42.57 -13.77
N LEU A 16 26.73 42.25 -13.53
CA LEU A 16 27.14 41.07 -12.77
C LEU A 16 27.11 41.25 -11.24
N LEU A 17 26.94 42.50 -10.77
CA LEU A 17 26.88 42.79 -9.31
C LEU A 17 25.46 42.87 -8.77
N LEU A 18 24.43 42.72 -9.62
CA LEU A 18 23.04 42.78 -9.16
C LEU A 18 22.41 41.39 -8.92
N PHE A 19 23.11 40.31 -9.15
CA PHE A 19 22.64 38.95 -8.85
C PHE A 19 23.21 38.36 -7.55
N SER A 20 23.98 39.13 -6.79
CA SER A 20 24.54 38.68 -5.50
C SER A 20 23.75 39.14 -4.28
N SER A 21 22.53 39.65 -4.44
CA SER A 21 21.71 40.04 -3.31
C SER A 21 20.44 39.21 -3.33
N CYS A 22 20.43 38.23 -2.56
CA CYS A 22 19.37 37.54 -1.83
C CYS A 22 19.78 36.08 -1.58
N ILE A 23 20.99 35.86 -1.06
CA ILE A 23 21.16 34.78 -0.11
C ILE A 23 20.72 35.42 1.20
N ASP A 24 19.44 35.24 1.52
CA ASP A 24 18.88 35.69 2.76
C ASP A 24 19.57 34.90 3.87
N ASP A 25 20.41 35.59 4.67
CA ASP A 25 21.16 35.03 5.81
C ASP A 25 20.25 34.59 6.98
N HIS A 26 18.96 34.32 6.69
CA HIS A 26 18.02 33.79 7.68
C HIS A 26 18.14 32.26 7.89
N PHE A 27 19.25 31.64 7.50
CA PHE A 27 19.58 30.26 7.92
C PHE A 27 19.73 30.10 9.45
N THR A 28 19.82 31.20 10.21
CA THR A 28 19.81 31.15 11.66
C THR A 28 18.47 30.75 12.26
N ASP A 29 17.38 30.86 11.49
CA ASP A 29 16.02 30.52 11.92
C ASP A 29 15.60 29.08 11.54
N CYS A 30 16.48 28.33 10.88
CA CYS A 30 16.20 26.93 10.60
C CYS A 30 16.47 26.05 11.82
N ALA A 31 15.47 25.33 12.24
CA ALA A 31 15.57 24.42 13.36
C ALA A 31 16.39 23.17 13.01
N ARG A 32 17.13 22.65 13.98
CA ARG A 32 17.83 21.35 13.88
C ARG A 32 16.90 20.21 14.29
N LEU A 33 15.92 19.93 13.42
CA LEU A 33 15.02 18.81 13.61
C LEU A 33 15.68 17.51 13.14
N SER A 34 15.64 16.49 13.97
CA SER A 34 16.00 15.12 13.61
C SER A 34 14.75 14.25 13.70
N ILE A 35 14.48 13.44 12.68
CA ILE A 35 13.33 12.54 12.65
C ILE A 35 13.84 11.12 12.47
N LEU A 36 13.54 10.26 13.45
CA LEU A 36 13.77 8.82 13.39
C LEU A 36 12.50 8.14 12.88
N TYR A 37 12.58 7.49 11.73
CA TYR A 37 11.50 6.64 11.23
C TYR A 37 11.77 5.18 11.61
N TYR A 38 10.70 4.50 12.00
CA TYR A 38 10.74 3.07 12.28
C TYR A 38 9.41 2.42 11.91
N ILE A 39 9.47 1.19 11.45
CA ILE A 39 8.29 0.39 11.10
C ILE A 39 7.70 -0.20 12.37
N GLN A 40 6.39 -0.13 12.50
CA GLN A 40 5.67 -0.85 13.55
C GLN A 40 5.76 -2.35 13.25
N GLN A 41 6.41 -3.08 14.14
CA GLN A 41 6.42 -4.54 14.05
C GLN A 41 4.99 -5.04 14.27
N SER A 42 4.51 -5.89 13.35
CA SER A 42 3.28 -6.64 13.53
C SER A 42 3.56 -7.81 14.47
N ASP A 43 2.61 -8.16 15.32
CA ASP A 43 2.71 -9.28 16.26
C ASP A 43 2.70 -10.68 15.58
N GLY A 44 2.93 -10.76 14.28
CA GLY A 44 2.84 -11.97 13.48
C GLY A 44 4.19 -12.40 12.87
N ASP A 45 4.34 -13.68 12.66
CA ASP A 45 5.50 -14.48 12.22
C ASP A 45 6.30 -13.98 10.99
N GLY A 46 6.74 -12.72 10.98
CA GLY A 46 7.57 -12.18 9.90
C GLY A 46 6.84 -12.01 8.56
N ALA A 47 5.51 -12.00 8.57
CA ALA A 47 4.69 -11.85 7.37
C ALA A 47 4.86 -10.49 6.67
N PHE A 48 5.20 -9.46 7.45
CA PHE A 48 5.47 -8.12 6.94
C PHE A 48 6.96 -7.81 7.04
N SER A 49 7.47 -7.13 6.02
CA SER A 49 8.87 -6.68 6.02
C SER A 49 9.07 -5.64 7.12
N ASP A 50 10.10 -5.82 7.94
CA ASP A 50 10.60 -4.80 8.86
C ASP A 50 11.61 -3.86 8.18
N THR A 51 11.87 -4.08 6.89
CA THR A 51 12.82 -3.32 6.10
C THR A 51 12.13 -2.16 5.38
N MET A 52 12.69 -0.97 5.55
CA MET A 52 12.31 0.22 4.80
C MET A 52 13.25 0.36 3.61
N SER A 53 12.74 0.16 2.38
CA SER A 53 13.51 0.25 1.14
C SER A 53 13.43 1.61 0.47
N GLU A 54 12.40 2.39 0.77
CA GLU A 54 12.26 3.77 0.28
C GLU A 54 11.38 4.57 1.23
N LEU A 55 11.54 5.91 1.22
CA LEU A 55 10.76 6.80 2.07
C LEU A 55 10.42 8.10 1.32
N ASP A 56 9.13 8.39 1.18
CA ASP A 56 8.62 9.69 0.73
C ASP A 56 8.13 10.49 1.94
N MET A 57 8.79 11.58 2.27
CA MET A 57 8.43 12.45 3.36
C MET A 57 7.96 13.81 2.88
N SER A 58 6.81 14.24 3.35
CA SER A 58 6.19 15.52 2.99
C SER A 58 5.80 16.30 4.24
N PHE A 59 6.04 17.60 4.23
CA PHE A 59 5.71 18.52 5.32
C PHE A 59 4.83 19.64 4.76
N TYR A 60 3.67 19.81 5.35
CA TYR A 60 2.70 20.82 4.95
C TYR A 60 2.50 21.80 6.10
N TYR A 61 2.45 23.10 5.83
CA TYR A 61 2.10 24.09 6.83
C TYR A 61 0.72 23.83 7.42
N ALA A 62 0.62 23.62 8.73
CA ALA A 62 -0.62 23.25 9.40
C ALA A 62 -1.74 24.30 9.22
N GLY A 63 -1.38 25.59 9.03
CA GLY A 63 -2.35 26.68 8.87
C GLY A 63 -3.03 26.79 7.51
N ASN A 64 -2.38 26.33 6.42
CA ASN A 64 -2.86 26.53 5.05
C ASN A 64 -2.67 25.33 4.12
N SER A 65 -2.21 24.21 4.64
CA SER A 65 -2.00 22.95 3.90
C SER A 65 -1.03 23.06 2.70
N ARG A 66 -0.28 24.17 2.59
CA ARG A 66 0.72 24.35 1.54
C ARG A 66 1.92 23.47 1.80
N LEU A 67 2.43 22.80 0.78
CA LEU A 67 3.64 22.01 0.86
C LEU A 67 4.84 22.93 1.20
N ALA A 68 5.52 22.63 2.30
CA ALA A 68 6.72 23.31 2.74
C ALA A 68 7.99 22.58 2.26
N TYR A 69 7.98 21.25 2.35
CA TYR A 69 9.11 20.42 1.99
C TYR A 69 8.65 19.04 1.59
N ARG A 70 9.28 18.46 0.57
CA ARG A 70 9.11 17.04 0.20
C ARG A 70 10.44 16.47 -0.23
N ARG A 71 10.72 15.26 0.21
CA ARG A 71 11.89 14.50 -0.22
C ARG A 71 11.50 13.04 -0.36
N PHE A 72 11.86 12.47 -1.51
CA PHE A 72 11.92 11.04 -1.72
C PHE A 72 13.34 10.57 -1.45
N VAL A 73 13.48 9.50 -0.69
CA VAL A 73 14.76 8.87 -0.32
C VAL A 73 14.71 7.44 -0.82
N PRO A 74 15.43 7.10 -1.87
CA PRO A 74 15.58 5.73 -2.34
C PRO A 74 16.48 4.91 -1.40
N GLU A 75 16.47 3.60 -1.55
CA GLU A 75 17.19 2.65 -0.69
C GLU A 75 18.67 3.00 -0.53
N GLU A 76 19.36 3.32 -1.64
CA GLU A 76 20.79 3.65 -1.66
C GLU A 76 21.16 4.96 -0.94
N GLU A 77 20.21 5.87 -0.75
CA GLU A 77 20.39 7.12 -0.01
C GLU A 77 19.93 7.02 1.45
N MET A 78 19.41 5.87 1.88
CA MET A 78 18.82 5.71 3.18
C MET A 78 19.88 5.67 4.28
N PRO A 79 19.82 6.54 5.31
CA PRO A 79 20.75 6.49 6.42
C PRO A 79 20.58 5.18 7.21
N ALA A 80 21.69 4.56 7.60
CA ALA A 80 21.67 3.29 8.36
C ALA A 80 20.97 3.40 9.73
N ASP A 81 20.92 4.62 10.31
CA ASP A 81 20.22 4.91 11.55
C ASP A 81 18.76 5.36 11.36
N HIS A 82 18.31 5.47 10.09
CA HIS A 82 17.01 6.00 9.71
C HIS A 82 16.67 7.38 10.31
N ILE A 83 17.71 8.18 10.61
CA ILE A 83 17.56 9.54 11.15
C ILE A 83 17.75 10.56 10.02
N TYR A 84 16.72 11.33 9.77
CA TYR A 84 16.68 12.37 8.74
C TYR A 84 16.67 13.75 9.38
N ARG A 85 17.35 14.70 8.75
CA ARG A 85 17.48 16.08 9.22
C ARG A 85 16.98 17.06 8.14
N PRO A 86 15.64 17.19 7.98
CA PRO A 86 15.08 18.16 7.06
C PRO A 86 15.35 19.58 7.52
N VAL A 87 15.61 20.47 6.59
CA VAL A 87 15.74 21.91 6.87
C VAL A 87 14.35 22.52 6.78
N LEU A 88 13.75 22.86 7.91
CA LEU A 88 12.39 23.40 8.03
C LEU A 88 12.40 24.70 8.80
N PRO A 89 11.55 25.69 8.46
CA PRO A 89 11.35 26.86 9.30
C PRO A 89 10.69 26.50 10.63
N THR A 90 10.78 27.41 11.60
CA THR A 90 10.20 27.25 12.94
C THR A 90 8.69 27.49 12.90
N GLU A 91 7.95 26.45 12.53
CA GLU A 91 6.50 26.48 12.32
C GLU A 91 5.85 25.15 12.75
N ARG A 92 4.54 25.09 12.60
CA ARG A 92 3.77 23.84 12.75
C ARG A 92 3.52 23.19 11.41
N PHE A 93 3.74 21.89 11.36
CA PHE A 93 3.57 21.09 10.14
C PHE A 93 2.65 19.90 10.38
N ASP A 94 1.83 19.60 9.38
CA ASP A 94 1.27 18.27 9.17
C ASP A 94 2.28 17.48 8.34
N HIS A 95 2.87 16.47 8.96
CA HIS A 95 3.85 15.60 8.33
C HIS A 95 3.20 14.31 7.89
N LEU A 96 3.46 13.92 6.63
CA LEU A 96 3.06 12.67 6.02
C LEU A 96 4.33 11.94 5.56
N ALA A 97 4.46 10.67 5.95
CA ALA A 97 5.52 9.80 5.48
C ALA A 97 4.92 8.51 4.91
N ILE A 98 5.47 8.05 3.78
CA ILE A 98 5.07 6.82 3.10
C ILE A 98 6.34 6.04 2.81
N ALA A 99 6.40 4.79 3.25
CA ALA A 99 7.53 3.91 2.96
C ALA A 99 7.11 2.72 2.10
N ASN A 100 8.06 2.23 1.30
CA ASN A 100 7.92 1.06 0.42
C ASN A 100 6.78 1.21 -0.61
N PHE A 101 6.54 2.44 -1.09
CA PHE A 101 5.55 2.73 -2.11
C PHE A 101 6.16 2.57 -3.50
N THR A 102 5.96 1.41 -4.12
CA THR A 102 6.40 1.15 -5.49
C THR A 102 5.29 1.47 -6.49
N PRO A 103 5.52 2.38 -7.46
CA PRO A 103 4.49 2.79 -8.42
C PRO A 103 4.04 1.72 -9.42
N SER A 104 4.56 0.50 -9.37
CA SER A 104 4.22 -0.58 -10.31
C SER A 104 2.76 -1.07 -10.17
N SER A 105 2.25 -1.13 -8.93
CA SER A 105 0.93 -1.66 -8.62
C SER A 105 -0.03 -0.63 -8.01
N LEU A 106 0.49 0.49 -7.56
CA LEU A 106 -0.27 1.56 -6.93
C LEU A 106 0.03 2.90 -7.57
N ALA A 107 -0.93 3.81 -7.50
CA ALA A 107 -0.76 5.21 -7.86
C ALA A 107 -1.02 6.08 -6.64
N ALA A 108 -0.40 7.25 -6.59
CA ALA A 108 -0.64 8.24 -5.55
C ALA A 108 -1.03 9.57 -6.18
N ARG A 109 -2.03 10.24 -5.61
CA ARG A 109 -2.42 11.59 -6.00
C ARG A 109 -3.03 12.36 -4.83
N GLY A 110 -2.92 13.67 -4.91
CA GLY A 110 -3.57 14.62 -4.01
C GLY A 110 -3.09 16.02 -4.35
N LYS A 111 -3.95 17.03 -4.24
CA LYS A 111 -3.57 18.42 -4.43
C LYS A 111 -2.92 18.99 -3.17
N ASP A 112 -3.37 18.52 -2.04
CA ASP A 112 -2.84 18.85 -0.73
C ASP A 112 -2.76 17.59 0.15
N HIS A 113 -2.31 17.73 1.39
CA HIS A 113 -2.12 16.59 2.29
C HIS A 113 -3.44 15.93 2.72
N ARG A 114 -4.57 16.63 2.66
CA ARG A 114 -5.88 16.11 3.13
C ARG A 114 -6.52 15.18 2.13
N ASP A 115 -6.32 15.45 0.82
CA ASP A 115 -6.84 14.62 -0.25
C ASP A 115 -5.78 13.64 -0.81
N TYR A 116 -4.56 13.62 -0.21
CA TYR A 116 -3.50 12.72 -0.64
C TYR A 116 -3.87 11.27 -0.38
N ARG A 117 -3.94 10.49 -1.45
CA ARG A 117 -4.36 9.09 -1.41
C ARG A 117 -3.47 8.20 -2.25
N ILE A 118 -3.33 6.97 -1.78
CA ILE A 118 -2.74 5.84 -2.50
C ILE A 118 -3.90 4.98 -2.99
N PHE A 119 -3.87 4.50 -4.23
CA PHE A 119 -4.99 3.75 -4.80
C PHE A 119 -4.52 2.82 -5.93
N HIS A 120 -5.32 1.79 -6.20
CA HIS A 120 -5.14 0.98 -7.41
C HIS A 120 -5.52 1.79 -8.65
N PRO A 121 -4.69 1.77 -9.71
CA PRO A 121 -4.98 2.48 -10.96
C PRO A 121 -6.39 2.16 -11.49
N GLU A 122 -7.02 3.15 -12.12
CA GLU A 122 -8.34 3.00 -12.72
C GLU A 122 -8.23 2.18 -14.01
N GLY A 123 -9.28 1.43 -14.36
CA GLY A 123 -9.44 0.78 -15.67
C GLY A 123 -9.45 -0.74 -15.67
N ALA A 124 -9.16 -1.40 -14.55
CA ALA A 124 -9.28 -2.86 -14.45
C ALA A 124 -10.07 -3.26 -13.21
N ASP A 125 -10.99 -4.21 -13.36
CA ASP A 125 -11.71 -4.84 -12.24
C ASP A 125 -10.87 -5.94 -11.58
N THR A 126 -9.96 -6.54 -12.35
CA THR A 126 -8.96 -7.50 -11.86
C THR A 126 -7.59 -6.85 -11.87
N ILE A 127 -6.93 -6.84 -10.74
CA ILE A 127 -5.64 -6.20 -10.50
C ILE A 127 -4.60 -7.23 -10.01
N ASN A 128 -3.34 -6.89 -10.16
CA ASN A 128 -2.25 -7.67 -9.57
C ASN A 128 -2.08 -7.32 -8.09
N VAL A 129 -1.39 -8.19 -7.36
CA VAL A 129 -1.01 -7.96 -5.96
C VAL A 129 -0.19 -6.67 -5.80
N ILE A 130 -0.29 -6.06 -4.63
CA ILE A 130 0.67 -5.04 -4.21
C ILE A 130 1.99 -5.78 -3.91
N GLU A 131 3.07 -5.39 -4.60
CA GLU A 131 4.34 -6.13 -4.55
C GLU A 131 5.11 -5.89 -3.25
N THR A 132 4.82 -4.80 -2.55
CA THR A 132 5.54 -4.36 -1.35
C THR A 132 4.61 -4.10 -0.19
N ASP A 133 5.14 -4.20 1.02
CA ASP A 133 4.42 -3.82 2.24
C ASP A 133 4.47 -2.30 2.40
N VAL A 134 3.39 -1.62 2.09
CA VAL A 134 3.31 -0.16 2.14
C VAL A 134 2.99 0.30 3.56
N TYR A 135 3.78 1.25 4.06
CA TYR A 135 3.64 1.83 5.38
C TYR A 135 3.36 3.32 5.30
N VAL A 136 2.55 3.82 6.20
CA VAL A 136 2.16 5.22 6.24
C VAL A 136 2.26 5.74 7.67
N ALA A 137 2.73 6.97 7.83
CA ALA A 137 2.65 7.71 9.07
C ALA A 137 2.13 9.12 8.82
N ARG A 138 1.30 9.59 9.74
CA ARG A 138 0.93 10.99 9.85
C ARG A 138 1.24 11.50 11.25
N LYS A 139 1.86 12.67 11.34
CA LYS A 139 2.17 13.30 12.61
C LYS A 139 2.13 14.81 12.50
N GLN A 140 1.53 15.47 13.48
CA GLN A 140 1.68 16.91 13.63
C GLN A 140 3.00 17.21 14.35
N LEU A 141 3.78 18.13 13.78
CA LEU A 141 5.08 18.53 14.28
C LEU A 141 5.07 20.02 14.57
N SER A 142 5.73 20.39 15.67
CA SER A 142 6.01 21.79 16.01
C SER A 142 7.52 21.96 15.99
N VAL A 143 8.03 22.61 14.96
CA VAL A 143 9.46 22.84 14.78
C VAL A 143 9.84 24.11 15.54
N THR A 144 10.82 23.99 16.44
CA THR A 144 11.31 25.09 17.28
C THR A 144 12.81 25.27 17.08
N HIS A 145 13.40 26.34 17.62
CA HIS A 145 14.85 26.53 17.57
C HIS A 145 15.67 25.52 18.40
N LYS A 146 14.99 24.66 19.16
CA LYS A 146 15.65 23.62 19.96
C LYS A 146 15.96 22.42 19.06
N GLU A 147 17.13 21.84 19.27
CA GLU A 147 17.44 20.54 18.70
C GLU A 147 16.53 19.47 19.32
N GLU A 148 15.79 18.75 18.49
CA GLU A 148 14.81 17.76 18.92
C GLU A 148 14.90 16.53 18.05
N LEU A 149 14.84 15.34 18.67
CA LEU A 149 14.67 14.06 17.99
C LEU A 149 13.20 13.61 18.11
N ILE A 150 12.52 13.61 16.99
CA ILE A 150 11.14 13.14 16.90
C ILE A 150 11.13 11.71 16.32
N LYS A 151 10.37 10.82 16.97
CA LYS A 151 10.13 9.47 16.49
C LYS A 151 8.82 9.41 15.71
N VAL A 152 8.87 8.83 14.51
CA VAL A 152 7.72 8.62 13.62
C VAL A 152 7.57 7.13 13.37
N CYS A 153 6.48 6.55 13.85
CA CYS A 153 6.10 5.17 13.64
C CYS A 153 5.36 5.04 12.31
N LEU A 154 5.85 4.22 11.41
CA LEU A 154 5.24 3.86 10.15
C LEU A 154 4.37 2.61 10.37
N ALA A 155 3.07 2.74 10.17
CA ALA A 155 2.11 1.65 10.29
C ALA A 155 1.77 1.06 8.92
N PRO A 156 1.58 -0.26 8.79
CA PRO A 156 1.17 -0.86 7.53
C PRO A 156 -0.22 -0.37 7.12
N CYS A 157 -0.42 -0.05 5.85
CA CYS A 157 -1.74 0.26 5.30
C CYS A 157 -2.29 -0.87 4.41
N VAL A 158 -1.65 -2.01 4.39
CA VAL A 158 -2.03 -3.22 3.65
C VAL A 158 -2.22 -4.40 4.60
N GLY A 159 -3.05 -5.37 4.18
CA GLY A 159 -3.20 -6.69 4.80
C GLY A 159 -2.76 -7.78 3.84
N LYS A 160 -2.45 -8.96 4.36
CA LYS A 160 -2.03 -10.12 3.58
C LYS A 160 -2.98 -11.30 3.74
N VAL A 161 -3.11 -12.06 2.67
CA VAL A 161 -3.79 -13.35 2.67
C VAL A 161 -2.86 -14.38 2.06
N ARG A 162 -2.61 -15.47 2.75
CA ARG A 162 -1.90 -16.65 2.27
C ARG A 162 -2.86 -17.83 2.24
N LEU A 163 -2.96 -18.45 1.09
CA LEU A 163 -3.75 -19.66 0.89
C LEU A 163 -2.80 -20.83 0.67
N HIS A 164 -2.81 -21.80 1.56
CA HIS A 164 -2.02 -23.02 1.52
C HIS A 164 -2.88 -24.17 1.06
N LEU A 165 -2.59 -24.75 -0.11
CA LEU A 165 -3.38 -25.81 -0.72
C LEU A 165 -2.62 -27.13 -0.77
N ASN A 166 -3.26 -28.18 -0.25
CA ASN A 166 -2.81 -29.56 -0.38
C ASN A 166 -3.44 -30.18 -1.64
N TYR A 167 -2.60 -30.72 -2.53
CA TYR A 167 -3.00 -31.39 -3.80
C TYR A 167 -2.82 -32.91 -3.77
N ASP A 168 -2.46 -33.52 -2.65
CA ASP A 168 -2.12 -34.96 -2.56
C ASP A 168 -3.20 -35.87 -3.14
N ASN A 169 -4.47 -35.46 -3.02
CA ASN A 169 -5.61 -36.24 -3.47
C ASN A 169 -6.23 -35.75 -4.79
N ALA A 170 -5.57 -34.85 -5.51
CA ALA A 170 -6.10 -34.19 -6.70
C ALA A 170 -5.22 -34.33 -7.96
N PRO A 171 -4.83 -35.56 -8.38
CA PRO A 171 -3.88 -35.75 -9.49
C PRO A 171 -4.43 -35.28 -10.86
N GLY A 172 -5.74 -35.08 -11.00
CA GLY A 172 -6.37 -34.60 -12.23
C GLY A 172 -6.42 -33.07 -12.37
N VAL A 173 -5.91 -32.33 -11.38
CA VAL A 173 -5.87 -30.86 -11.42
C VAL A 173 -4.66 -30.41 -12.24
N LEU A 174 -4.91 -29.60 -13.27
CA LEU A 174 -3.89 -29.05 -14.16
C LEU A 174 -3.32 -27.73 -13.68
N SER A 175 -4.16 -26.86 -13.09
CA SER A 175 -3.77 -25.57 -12.54
C SER A 175 -4.86 -25.03 -11.61
N THR A 176 -4.47 -24.10 -10.72
CA THR A 176 -5.39 -23.33 -9.91
C THR A 176 -5.02 -21.85 -10.01
N GLU A 177 -6.01 -21.00 -10.15
CA GLU A 177 -5.88 -19.55 -10.07
C GLU A 177 -6.68 -19.06 -8.87
N CYS A 178 -6.06 -18.21 -8.03
CA CYS A 178 -6.68 -17.71 -6.80
C CYS A 178 -6.84 -16.20 -6.86
N PHE A 179 -7.96 -15.71 -6.32
CA PHE A 179 -8.33 -14.31 -6.33
C PHE A 179 -8.91 -13.90 -4.98
N VAL A 180 -8.65 -12.65 -4.59
CA VAL A 180 -9.26 -12.01 -3.41
C VAL A 180 -10.14 -10.87 -3.88
N GLY A 181 -11.39 -10.84 -3.43
CA GLY A 181 -12.37 -9.80 -3.74
C GLY A 181 -12.91 -9.12 -2.49
N GLY A 182 -13.56 -7.96 -2.64
CA GLY A 182 -14.12 -7.19 -1.51
C GLY A 182 -13.07 -6.38 -0.74
N ILE A 183 -11.91 -6.19 -1.33
CA ILE A 183 -10.81 -5.38 -0.77
C ILE A 183 -10.98 -3.89 -1.07
N GLY A 184 -10.23 -3.04 -0.37
CA GLY A 184 -10.19 -1.61 -0.59
C GLY A 184 -9.62 -1.22 -1.96
N SER A 185 -10.14 -0.16 -2.54
CA SER A 185 -9.65 0.44 -3.78
C SER A 185 -8.54 1.45 -3.56
N GLY A 186 -8.39 1.94 -2.33
CA GLY A 186 -7.38 2.93 -1.96
C GLY A 186 -7.36 3.27 -0.48
N PHE A 187 -6.46 4.18 -0.14
CA PHE A 187 -6.24 4.66 1.22
C PHE A 187 -6.02 6.18 1.21
N ILE A 188 -6.81 6.92 2.01
CA ILE A 188 -6.65 8.36 2.22
C ILE A 188 -5.69 8.54 3.40
N CYS A 189 -4.49 9.03 3.12
CA CYS A 189 -3.41 9.05 4.10
C CYS A 189 -3.68 10.00 5.28
N TYR A 190 -4.37 11.13 5.04
CA TYR A 190 -4.65 12.11 6.08
C TYR A 190 -5.63 11.59 7.14
N ASP A 191 -6.72 10.98 6.70
CA ASP A 191 -7.79 10.50 7.58
C ASP A 191 -7.58 9.06 8.03
N SER A 192 -6.55 8.38 7.50
CA SER A 192 -6.30 6.95 7.70
C SER A 192 -7.52 6.09 7.33
N LEU A 193 -8.19 6.45 6.23
CA LEU A 193 -9.42 5.82 5.78
C LEU A 193 -9.20 4.98 4.53
N PHE A 194 -9.72 3.76 4.53
CA PHE A 194 -9.76 2.91 3.36
C PHE A 194 -10.96 3.25 2.47
N VAL A 195 -10.72 3.29 1.17
CA VAL A 195 -11.74 3.60 0.15
C VAL A 195 -12.24 2.30 -0.45
N HIS A 196 -13.58 2.17 -0.58
CA HIS A 196 -14.25 1.00 -1.15
C HIS A 196 -15.28 1.44 -2.20
N ASP A 197 -14.88 2.31 -3.10
CA ASP A 197 -15.74 2.91 -4.13
C ASP A 197 -15.90 2.02 -5.38
N ARG A 198 -15.05 0.99 -5.52
CA ARG A 198 -15.07 0.04 -6.62
C ARG A 198 -15.10 -1.39 -6.11
N LYS A 199 -15.67 -2.31 -6.89
CA LYS A 199 -15.49 -3.74 -6.69
C LYS A 199 -14.18 -4.13 -7.38
N LEU A 200 -13.20 -4.54 -6.60
CA LEU A 200 -11.92 -5.00 -7.07
C LEU A 200 -11.75 -6.48 -6.78
N THR A 201 -11.15 -7.17 -7.71
CA THR A 201 -10.67 -8.54 -7.55
C THR A 201 -9.17 -8.54 -7.78
N MET A 202 -8.42 -9.10 -6.85
CA MET A 202 -6.97 -9.20 -6.93
C MET A 202 -6.55 -10.62 -7.21
N ARG A 203 -5.76 -10.83 -8.26
CA ARG A 203 -5.16 -12.14 -8.52
C ARG A 203 -4.04 -12.38 -7.52
N MET A 204 -4.09 -13.53 -6.84
CA MET A 204 -3.03 -13.95 -5.93
C MET A 204 -1.80 -14.40 -6.72
N ARG A 205 -0.63 -14.17 -6.16
CA ARG A 205 0.64 -14.66 -6.70
C ARG A 205 0.89 -16.08 -6.21
N ASP A 206 1.34 -16.94 -7.11
CA ASP A 206 1.95 -18.22 -6.73
C ASP A 206 3.27 -17.92 -6.01
N ALA A 207 3.36 -18.27 -4.75
CA ALA A 207 4.51 -18.05 -3.89
C ALA A 207 5.34 -19.34 -3.69
N GLY A 208 5.04 -20.39 -4.46
CA GLY A 208 5.74 -21.66 -4.43
C GLY A 208 5.17 -22.64 -3.39
N THR A 209 6.04 -23.41 -2.77
CA THR A 209 5.65 -24.45 -1.82
C THR A 209 6.21 -24.09 -0.45
N ASP A 210 5.39 -24.23 0.58
CA ASP A 210 5.79 -24.00 1.97
C ASP A 210 6.59 -25.19 2.56
N GLU A 211 6.97 -25.09 3.83
CA GLU A 211 7.74 -26.13 4.56
C GLU A 211 6.98 -27.45 4.77
N HIS A 212 5.65 -27.42 4.58
CA HIS A 212 4.77 -28.60 4.65
C HIS A 212 4.40 -29.19 3.29
N ASN A 213 5.07 -28.76 2.20
CA ASN A 213 4.79 -29.11 0.81
C ASN A 213 3.40 -28.68 0.33
N LEU A 214 2.79 -27.65 0.94
CA LEU A 214 1.55 -27.07 0.46
C LEU A 214 1.87 -26.00 -0.57
N VAL A 215 1.12 -25.94 -1.67
CA VAL A 215 1.24 -24.86 -2.66
C VAL A 215 0.67 -23.59 -2.07
N MET A 216 1.47 -22.54 -2.02
CA MET A 216 1.09 -21.28 -1.39
C MET A 216 0.77 -20.21 -2.42
N TYR A 217 -0.40 -19.58 -2.26
CA TYR A 217 -0.80 -18.38 -2.98
C TYR A 217 -0.85 -17.20 -2.02
N GLU A 218 -0.29 -16.07 -2.42
CA GLU A 218 -0.21 -14.87 -1.57
C GLU A 218 -0.82 -13.66 -2.25
N SER A 219 -1.52 -12.83 -1.48
CA SER A 219 -1.92 -11.49 -1.90
C SER A 219 -1.64 -10.47 -0.80
N THR A 220 -1.19 -9.28 -1.22
CA THR A 220 -1.08 -8.08 -0.39
C THR A 220 -2.05 -7.05 -0.96
N SER A 221 -2.98 -6.54 -0.16
CA SER A 221 -4.06 -5.66 -0.61
C SER A 221 -4.41 -4.61 0.45
N PHE A 222 -5.16 -3.58 0.06
CA PHE A 222 -5.83 -2.75 1.06
C PHE A 222 -6.88 -3.59 1.82
N PRO A 223 -7.10 -3.30 3.11
CA PRO A 223 -8.07 -3.98 3.95
C PRO A 223 -9.47 -4.09 3.34
N SER A 224 -10.23 -5.09 3.78
CA SER A 224 -11.65 -5.17 3.50
C SER A 224 -12.44 -4.11 4.27
N ARG A 225 -13.76 -4.03 4.01
CA ARG A 225 -14.65 -3.22 4.85
C ARG A 225 -14.67 -3.78 6.28
N ASP A 226 -14.82 -2.88 7.25
CA ASP A 226 -15.14 -3.28 8.60
C ASP A 226 -16.57 -3.82 8.68
N ARG A 227 -16.82 -4.64 9.70
CA ARG A 227 -18.12 -5.26 9.95
C ARG A 227 -19.20 -4.19 10.11
N VAL A 228 -20.13 -4.12 9.16
CA VAL A 228 -21.34 -3.31 9.28
C VAL A 228 -22.38 -4.14 10.01
N VAL A 229 -22.62 -3.82 11.28
CA VAL A 229 -23.72 -4.43 12.05
C VAL A 229 -25.01 -3.71 11.70
N THR A 230 -25.77 -4.23 10.74
CA THR A 230 -27.12 -3.75 10.48
C THR A 230 -28.11 -4.48 11.41
N ALA A 231 -28.62 -3.75 12.41
CA ALA A 231 -29.74 -4.23 13.22
C ALA A 231 -31.00 -4.25 12.35
N SER A 232 -31.40 -5.41 11.87
CA SER A 232 -32.67 -5.64 11.19
C SER A 232 -33.70 -6.16 12.19
N ARG A 233 -35.00 -5.90 11.95
CA ARG A 233 -36.13 -6.49 12.72
C ARG A 233 -36.11 -8.03 12.76
N ASN A 234 -35.38 -8.69 11.88
CA ASN A 234 -35.28 -10.14 11.75
C ASN A 234 -33.95 -10.72 12.29
N GLY A 235 -33.20 -9.98 13.11
CA GLY A 235 -31.93 -10.42 13.70
C GLY A 235 -30.72 -9.72 13.09
N VAL A 236 -29.56 -9.94 13.70
CA VAL A 236 -28.28 -9.40 13.21
C VAL A 236 -27.86 -10.26 12.00
N ARG A 237 -27.85 -9.67 10.81
CA ARG A 237 -27.21 -10.29 9.63
C ARG A 237 -25.76 -9.82 9.59
N SER A 238 -24.84 -10.77 9.62
CA SER A 238 -23.46 -10.55 9.26
C SER A 238 -23.37 -10.51 7.72
N GLU A 239 -22.84 -9.44 7.15
CA GLU A 239 -22.58 -9.37 5.73
C GLU A 239 -21.21 -9.97 5.42
N ASP A 240 -21.08 -10.59 4.24
CA ASP A 240 -19.80 -11.04 3.74
C ASP A 240 -18.94 -9.80 3.43
N LEU A 241 -17.76 -9.69 4.04
CA LEU A 241 -16.92 -8.52 3.96
C LEU A 241 -15.94 -8.62 2.81
N TRP A 242 -15.43 -9.81 2.55
CA TRP A 242 -14.52 -10.13 1.46
C TRP A 242 -14.65 -11.60 1.07
N GLN A 243 -14.03 -11.97 -0.04
CA GLN A 243 -14.10 -13.34 -0.55
C GLN A 243 -12.77 -13.78 -1.15
N LEU A 244 -12.56 -15.09 -1.14
CA LEU A 244 -11.50 -15.78 -1.85
C LEU A 244 -12.16 -16.68 -2.89
N ASP A 245 -11.77 -16.53 -4.14
CA ASP A 245 -12.15 -17.39 -5.23
C ASP A 245 -10.94 -18.22 -5.68
N ALA A 246 -11.11 -19.52 -5.75
CA ALA A 246 -10.14 -20.42 -6.34
C ALA A 246 -10.78 -21.11 -7.56
N ILE A 247 -10.14 -20.97 -8.71
CA ILE A 247 -10.59 -21.53 -9.99
C ILE A 247 -9.62 -22.64 -10.38
N THR A 248 -10.08 -23.87 -10.28
CA THR A 248 -9.30 -25.08 -10.56
C THR A 248 -9.62 -25.62 -11.92
N LYS A 249 -8.60 -25.85 -12.73
CA LYS A 249 -8.70 -26.44 -14.05
C LYS A 249 -8.50 -27.95 -13.99
N LEU A 250 -9.46 -28.69 -14.54
CA LEU A 250 -9.33 -30.12 -14.92
C LEU A 250 -9.23 -30.23 -16.42
N GLU A 251 -9.10 -31.44 -16.95
CA GLU A 251 -8.99 -31.66 -18.40
C GLU A 251 -10.19 -31.13 -19.18
N ASP A 252 -11.40 -31.34 -18.68
CA ASP A 252 -12.68 -31.11 -19.37
C ASP A 252 -13.50 -29.93 -18.79
N LYS A 253 -13.12 -29.40 -17.63
CA LYS A 253 -13.94 -28.42 -16.91
C LYS A 253 -13.12 -27.51 -16.01
N TRP A 254 -13.75 -26.43 -15.56
CA TRP A 254 -13.28 -25.53 -14.54
C TRP A 254 -14.21 -25.56 -13.34
N ILE A 255 -13.66 -25.57 -12.16
CA ILE A 255 -14.42 -25.53 -10.90
C ILE A 255 -14.02 -24.25 -10.16
N ARG A 256 -15.01 -23.44 -9.76
CA ARG A 256 -14.80 -22.31 -8.86
C ARG A 256 -15.26 -22.69 -7.47
N THR A 257 -14.39 -22.54 -6.50
CA THR A 257 -14.73 -22.54 -5.08
C THR A 257 -14.66 -21.11 -4.58
N THR A 258 -15.77 -20.59 -4.03
CA THR A 258 -15.84 -19.26 -3.43
C THR A 258 -16.01 -19.41 -1.93
N VAL A 259 -15.09 -18.81 -1.18
CA VAL A 259 -15.10 -18.73 0.28
C VAL A 259 -15.37 -17.28 0.68
N LYS A 260 -16.41 -17.03 1.45
CA LYS A 260 -16.80 -15.70 1.89
C LYS A 260 -16.57 -15.54 3.38
N PHE A 261 -15.95 -14.43 3.75
CA PHE A 261 -15.50 -14.15 5.11
C PHE A 261 -16.35 -13.05 5.74
N GLN A 262 -16.75 -13.29 6.98
CA GLN A 262 -17.51 -12.35 7.82
C GLN A 262 -16.60 -11.60 8.82
N SER A 263 -15.34 -12.00 8.92
CA SER A 263 -14.31 -11.27 9.66
C SER A 263 -13.55 -10.36 8.71
N PRO A 264 -13.27 -9.10 9.07
CA PRO A 264 -12.54 -8.17 8.20
C PRO A 264 -11.07 -8.59 8.04
N LEU A 265 -10.52 -8.40 6.85
CA LEU A 265 -9.07 -8.35 6.63
C LEU A 265 -8.58 -6.96 7.05
N ARG A 266 -7.66 -6.87 8.00
CA ARG A 266 -7.17 -5.60 8.56
C ARG A 266 -5.77 -5.25 8.04
N ALA A 267 -5.43 -3.97 8.14
CA ALA A 267 -4.06 -3.52 7.89
C ALA A 267 -3.11 -4.10 8.94
N GLY A 268 -1.93 -4.56 8.47
CA GLY A 268 -0.94 -5.20 9.34
C GLY A 268 -1.29 -6.63 9.77
N GLU A 269 -2.39 -7.20 9.27
CA GLU A 269 -2.79 -8.57 9.54
C GLU A 269 -2.38 -9.47 8.38
N CYS A 270 -1.80 -10.63 8.68
CA CYS A 270 -1.59 -11.72 7.74
C CYS A 270 -2.52 -12.87 8.10
N LEU A 271 -3.36 -13.27 7.16
CA LEU A 271 -4.32 -14.34 7.34
C LEU A 271 -3.86 -15.58 6.58
N ASP A 272 -3.47 -16.62 7.30
CA ASP A 272 -3.13 -17.93 6.74
C ASP A 272 -4.39 -18.80 6.68
N ILE A 273 -4.72 -19.29 5.46
CA ILE A 273 -5.88 -20.09 5.15
C ILE A 273 -5.40 -21.43 4.60
N TYR A 274 -5.85 -22.53 5.19
CA TYR A 274 -5.46 -23.86 4.76
C TYR A 274 -6.61 -24.57 4.07
N GLY A 275 -6.31 -25.27 2.96
CA GLY A 275 -7.30 -25.99 2.20
C GLY A 275 -6.76 -27.25 1.54
N VAL A 276 -7.70 -28.13 1.20
CA VAL A 276 -7.43 -29.36 0.47
C VAL A 276 -8.17 -29.30 -0.86
N VAL A 277 -7.46 -29.53 -1.95
CA VAL A 277 -8.04 -29.68 -3.29
C VAL A 277 -8.55 -31.10 -3.43
N ASN A 278 -9.84 -31.24 -3.69
CA ASN A 278 -10.50 -32.53 -3.84
C ASN A 278 -10.29 -33.08 -5.30
N PRO A 279 -10.47 -34.38 -5.53
CA PRO A 279 -10.37 -34.98 -6.86
C PRO A 279 -11.32 -34.36 -7.90
N GLY A 280 -12.44 -33.78 -7.42
CA GLY A 280 -13.42 -33.06 -8.26
C GLY A 280 -12.98 -31.66 -8.69
N GLY A 281 -11.91 -31.14 -8.11
CA GLY A 281 -11.37 -29.79 -8.36
C GLY A 281 -11.94 -28.72 -7.40
N ASP A 282 -12.92 -29.05 -6.57
CA ASP A 282 -13.38 -28.17 -5.50
C ASP A 282 -12.38 -28.12 -4.33
N ILE A 283 -12.45 -27.05 -3.56
CA ILE A 283 -11.54 -26.84 -2.43
C ILE A 283 -12.33 -26.86 -1.11
N THR A 284 -11.88 -27.67 -0.19
CA THR A 284 -12.33 -27.66 1.19
C THR A 284 -11.37 -26.84 2.03
N ILE A 285 -11.88 -25.81 2.71
CA ILE A 285 -11.11 -24.96 3.62
C ILE A 285 -11.23 -25.47 5.04
N ASP A 286 -10.14 -25.51 5.77
CA ASP A 286 -10.13 -25.75 7.21
C ASP A 286 -10.60 -24.47 7.93
N ALA A 287 -11.88 -24.45 8.25
CA ALA A 287 -12.59 -23.27 8.79
C ALA A 287 -12.57 -23.20 10.31
N LEU A 288 -11.72 -23.97 11.01
CA LEU A 288 -11.75 -24.12 12.47
C LEU A 288 -11.62 -22.81 13.28
N SER A 289 -11.23 -21.71 12.63
CA SER A 289 -11.04 -20.40 13.29
C SER A 289 -11.72 -19.22 12.58
N LEU A 290 -12.43 -19.43 11.47
CA LEU A 290 -12.94 -18.35 10.62
C LEU A 290 -14.46 -18.47 10.42
N ASP A 291 -15.17 -17.34 10.56
CA ASP A 291 -16.58 -17.20 10.16
C ASP A 291 -16.64 -17.15 8.62
N VAL A 292 -16.86 -18.30 7.99
CA VAL A 292 -16.84 -18.43 6.52
C VAL A 292 -18.08 -19.15 5.99
N SER A 293 -18.46 -18.82 4.75
CA SER A 293 -19.40 -19.61 3.95
C SER A 293 -18.72 -20.04 2.64
N ILE A 294 -18.92 -21.30 2.26
CA ILE A 294 -18.28 -21.90 1.08
C ILE A 294 -19.35 -22.21 0.04
N SER A 295 -19.12 -21.83 -1.21
CA SER A 295 -19.92 -22.22 -2.35
C SER A 295 -19.04 -22.76 -3.48
N VAL A 296 -19.54 -23.77 -4.18
CA VAL A 296 -18.84 -24.38 -5.34
C VAL A 296 -19.73 -24.25 -6.55
N SER A 297 -19.14 -23.79 -7.67
CA SER A 297 -19.82 -23.70 -8.96
C SER A 297 -18.98 -24.33 -10.06
N LEU A 298 -19.68 -24.89 -11.05
CA LEU A 298 -19.06 -25.40 -12.28
C LEU A 298 -18.93 -24.24 -13.26
N GLU A 299 -17.73 -24.03 -13.80
CA GLU A 299 -17.47 -23.05 -14.84
C GLU A 299 -17.09 -23.72 -16.15
N TRP A 300 -17.63 -23.22 -17.26
CA TRP A 300 -17.31 -23.68 -18.61
C TRP A 300 -16.60 -22.56 -19.35
N LYS A 301 -15.48 -22.89 -19.98
CA LYS A 301 -14.77 -21.96 -20.86
C LYS A 301 -15.34 -22.12 -22.28
N LYS A 302 -15.83 -21.02 -22.86
CA LYS A 302 -16.16 -20.96 -24.29
C LYS A 302 -15.22 -19.95 -24.94
N GLY A 303 -14.20 -20.47 -25.63
CA GLY A 303 -13.12 -19.63 -26.14
C GLY A 303 -12.27 -19.10 -24.99
N ASP A 304 -12.04 -17.79 -25.00
CA ASP A 304 -11.28 -17.12 -23.94
C ASP A 304 -12.16 -16.56 -22.77
N ASP A 305 -13.48 -16.74 -22.89
CA ASP A 305 -14.43 -16.27 -21.88
C ASP A 305 -14.80 -17.38 -20.89
N ILE A 306 -14.85 -17.07 -19.61
CA ILE A 306 -15.37 -17.96 -18.57
C ILE A 306 -16.87 -17.69 -18.45
N ILE A 307 -17.70 -18.70 -18.74
CA ILE A 307 -19.14 -18.64 -18.54
C ILE A 307 -19.46 -19.30 -17.20
N ILE A 308 -19.98 -18.52 -16.26
CA ILE A 308 -20.46 -19.02 -14.97
C ILE A 308 -21.87 -19.59 -15.21
N VAL A 309 -22.05 -20.87 -14.94
CA VAL A 309 -23.37 -21.50 -14.86
C VAL A 309 -23.73 -21.64 -13.38
N ILE A 310 -24.71 -20.86 -12.93
CA ILE A 310 -25.25 -20.90 -11.57
C ILE A 310 -26.28 -22.01 -11.47
#